data_c4b33341ed083f8cee048dccb3d870fb
#
_entry.id   c4b33341ed083f8cee048dccb3d870fb
#
_cell.length_a   1.000
_cell.length_b   1.000
_cell.length_c   1.000
_cell.angle_alpha   90.00
_cell.angle_beta   90.00
_cell.angle_gamma   90.00
#
_symmetry.space_group_name_H-M   'P 1'
#
loop_
_entity.id
_entity.type
_entity.pdbx_description
1 polymer ?
#
loop_
_entity_poly.entity_id
_entity_poly.type
_entity_poly.pdbx_seq_one_letter_code
_entity_poly.pdbx_strand_id
1 'polypeptide(L)'
;MITLKELAARCGVSIATVSNILNGKSNVSQATKQRVLKIIEETGYKPNFMARTLRARKTNTVGLIIDDIGAFSSPDLVEGVLDHLEAQGYKTIIETLRLYSKWENSPDSPEYAKAVRDSVDEVLSIKVDGILFIAAHAHDIEYFTEEIGVPIVIAYAYENDNKIPAIKIDDFESSYIMTKHLIEKGHKKIAIIGGAKTDKHESDRLGGFEKAMNEAGLTVNKNLVEAGGWSREGGYKACGKLFKKSTDFTCIFCFNDLMAAGVYDYLYEQGKLPGKDYAVAGFDNREMSDYLTPPLTTMEIPLEEIGRESAVVLLKKINGTEIETNDIKIPCRLIERKSV
;
A
#
# COMPACT_ATOMS: atom_id res chain seq x y z
N MET A 1 -0.65 29.20 28.69
CA MET A 1 -0.53 27.74 28.96
C MET A 1 0.56 27.57 30.01
N ILE A 2 0.29 26.86 31.12
CA ILE A 2 1.28 26.66 32.19
C ILE A 2 2.42 25.76 31.73
N THR A 3 3.66 26.07 32.06
CA THR A 3 4.87 25.28 31.74
C THR A 3 5.09 24.20 32.79
N LEU A 4 5.88 23.17 32.45
CA LEU A 4 6.28 22.10 33.40
C LEU A 4 7.01 22.68 34.64
N LYS A 5 7.79 23.75 34.45
CA LYS A 5 8.49 24.45 35.52
C LYS A 5 7.51 25.15 36.49
N GLU A 6 6.53 25.85 35.97
CA GLU A 6 5.48 26.50 36.76
C GLU A 6 4.57 25.50 37.47
N LEU A 7 4.26 24.35 36.80
CA LEU A 7 3.51 23.28 37.43
C LEU A 7 4.29 22.69 38.62
N ALA A 8 5.58 22.41 38.45
CA ALA A 8 6.43 21.90 39.52
C ALA A 8 6.51 22.88 40.73
N ALA A 9 6.65 24.18 40.45
CA ALA A 9 6.64 25.21 41.47
C ALA A 9 5.28 25.25 42.23
N ARG A 10 4.14 25.20 41.55
CA ARG A 10 2.81 25.14 42.18
C ARG A 10 2.59 23.89 43.02
N CYS A 11 3.16 22.75 42.59
CA CYS A 11 3.09 21.51 43.34
C CYS A 11 4.08 21.44 44.52
N GLY A 12 5.01 22.36 44.66
CA GLY A 12 6.07 22.32 45.66
C GLY A 12 7.00 21.09 45.50
N VAL A 13 7.29 20.69 44.27
CA VAL A 13 8.14 19.54 43.96
C VAL A 13 9.11 19.87 42.82
N SER A 14 10.13 19.02 42.61
CA SER A 14 11.04 19.19 41.50
C SER A 14 10.38 18.87 40.13
N ILE A 15 10.92 19.46 39.06
CA ILE A 15 10.51 19.17 37.69
C ILE A 15 10.62 17.66 37.43
N ALA A 16 11.67 17.02 37.97
CA ALA A 16 11.90 15.57 37.83
C ALA A 16 10.76 14.76 38.52
N THR A 17 10.28 15.21 39.68
CA THR A 17 9.17 14.58 40.39
C THR A 17 7.87 14.64 39.58
N VAL A 18 7.54 15.78 39.00
CA VAL A 18 6.36 15.94 38.14
C VAL A 18 6.50 15.05 36.90
N SER A 19 7.68 15.05 36.26
CA SER A 19 7.95 14.21 35.10
C SER A 19 7.82 12.72 35.39
N ASN A 20 8.30 12.25 36.56
CA ASN A 20 8.16 10.86 36.98
C ASN A 20 6.70 10.46 37.18
N ILE A 21 5.89 11.36 37.81
CA ILE A 21 4.45 11.12 38.00
C ILE A 21 3.71 11.02 36.67
N LEU A 22 4.00 11.95 35.72
CA LEU A 22 3.39 11.97 34.39
C LEU A 22 3.78 10.73 33.55
N ASN A 23 4.95 10.14 33.81
CA ASN A 23 5.45 8.94 33.14
C ASN A 23 5.13 7.62 33.91
N GLY A 24 4.30 7.67 34.96
CA GLY A 24 3.87 6.48 35.70
C GLY A 24 4.95 5.81 36.56
N LYS A 25 6.11 6.47 36.78
CA LYS A 25 7.20 5.90 37.57
C LYS A 25 6.86 5.92 39.08
N SER A 26 7.09 4.84 39.79
CA SER A 26 6.60 4.55 41.15
C SER A 26 7.40 5.17 42.31
N ASN A 27 8.42 5.97 42.06
CA ASN A 27 9.34 6.48 43.13
C ASN A 27 8.83 7.75 43.84
N VAL A 28 7.52 7.93 43.97
CA VAL A 28 6.92 9.09 44.61
C VAL A 28 5.80 8.64 45.56
N SER A 29 5.70 9.27 46.75
CA SER A 29 4.65 8.93 47.70
C SER A 29 3.25 9.15 47.11
N GLN A 30 2.27 8.33 47.52
CA GLN A 30 0.89 8.41 47.05
C GLN A 30 0.28 9.81 47.27
N ALA A 31 0.57 10.43 48.43
CA ALA A 31 0.11 11.78 48.75
C ALA A 31 0.67 12.82 47.76
N THR A 32 1.93 12.75 47.42
CA THR A 32 2.56 13.68 46.43
C THR A 32 1.98 13.43 45.03
N LYS A 33 1.75 12.17 44.65
CA LYS A 33 1.12 11.84 43.35
C LYS A 33 -0.28 12.42 43.26
N GLN A 34 -1.13 12.25 44.26
CA GLN A 34 -2.49 12.79 44.27
C GLN A 34 -2.51 14.34 44.22
N ARG A 35 -1.62 14.99 44.98
CA ARG A 35 -1.50 16.46 44.96
C ARG A 35 -1.12 16.97 43.56
N VAL A 36 -0.16 16.36 42.90
CA VAL A 36 0.28 16.74 41.55
C VAL A 36 -0.83 16.52 40.53
N LEU A 37 -1.52 15.37 40.56
CA LEU A 37 -2.62 15.09 39.66
C LEU A 37 -3.77 16.05 39.80
N LYS A 38 -4.12 16.45 41.05
CA LYS A 38 -5.15 17.45 41.33
C LYS A 38 -4.80 18.82 40.71
N ILE A 39 -3.55 19.27 40.87
CA ILE A 39 -3.10 20.56 40.32
C ILE A 39 -3.05 20.50 38.77
N ILE A 40 -2.72 19.33 38.16
CA ILE A 40 -2.79 19.12 36.70
C ILE A 40 -4.25 19.32 36.23
N GLU A 41 -5.20 18.70 36.91
CA GLU A 41 -6.62 18.82 36.60
C GLU A 41 -7.12 20.27 36.73
N GLU A 42 -6.80 20.96 37.86
CA GLU A 42 -7.17 22.34 38.12
C GLU A 42 -6.56 23.33 37.11
N THR A 43 -5.37 23.07 36.62
CA THR A 43 -4.64 23.98 35.73
C THR A 43 -4.84 23.65 34.24
N GLY A 44 -5.47 22.53 33.93
CA GLY A 44 -5.60 22.05 32.56
C GLY A 44 -4.24 21.78 31.88
N TYR A 45 -3.18 21.53 32.68
CA TYR A 45 -1.85 21.28 32.14
C TYR A 45 -1.84 20.05 31.24
N LYS A 46 -1.44 20.23 30.00
CA LYS A 46 -1.15 19.13 29.06
C LYS A 46 0.35 19.03 28.84
N PRO A 47 0.96 17.86 29.07
CA PRO A 47 2.38 17.68 28.77
C PRO A 47 2.67 18.06 27.32
N ASN A 48 3.68 18.91 27.10
CA ASN A 48 4.12 19.20 25.74
C ASN A 48 4.81 17.96 25.20
N PHE A 49 4.16 17.32 24.25
CA PHE A 49 4.67 16.11 23.58
C PHE A 49 6.07 16.37 22.99
N MET A 50 6.26 17.49 22.29
CA MET A 50 7.53 17.87 21.66
C MET A 50 8.65 18.03 22.70
N ALA A 51 8.38 18.65 23.87
CA ALA A 51 9.38 18.80 24.94
C ALA A 51 9.74 17.46 25.61
N ARG A 52 8.86 16.48 25.58
CA ARG A 52 9.10 15.12 26.07
C ARG A 52 9.94 14.32 25.10
N THR A 53 9.64 14.38 23.82
CA THR A 53 10.37 13.67 22.74
C THR A 53 11.80 14.20 22.58
N LEU A 54 12.03 15.49 22.80
CA LEU A 54 13.39 16.09 22.77
C LEU A 54 14.38 15.45 23.78
N ARG A 55 13.88 14.87 24.89
CA ARG A 55 14.69 14.23 25.94
C ARG A 55 14.70 12.71 25.87
N ALA A 56 13.81 12.11 25.12
CA ALA A 56 13.72 10.66 24.98
C ALA A 56 14.63 10.17 23.84
N ARG A 57 15.27 9.01 24.03
CA ARG A 57 16.01 8.32 22.95
C ARG A 57 15.04 7.72 21.93
N LYS A 58 13.79 7.39 22.34
CA LYS A 58 12.69 6.90 21.49
C LYS A 58 11.47 7.78 21.70
N THR A 59 10.79 8.13 20.63
CA THR A 59 9.59 8.96 20.63
C THR A 59 8.31 8.15 20.57
N ASN A 60 8.40 6.87 20.20
CA ASN A 60 7.30 6.00 19.82
C ASN A 60 6.39 6.70 18.78
N THR A 61 7.02 7.30 17.79
CA THR A 61 6.33 8.00 16.70
C THR A 61 6.91 7.56 15.37
N VAL A 62 6.07 7.21 14.43
CA VAL A 62 6.40 6.84 13.06
C VAL A 62 5.88 7.92 12.11
N GLY A 63 6.70 8.32 11.15
CA GLY A 63 6.28 9.14 10.02
C GLY A 63 5.70 8.26 8.93
N LEU A 64 4.51 8.59 8.45
CA LEU A 64 3.86 7.93 7.33
C LEU A 64 3.77 8.93 6.19
N ILE A 65 4.54 8.71 5.13
CA ILE A 65 4.54 9.53 3.91
C ILE A 65 3.79 8.76 2.84
N ILE A 66 2.73 9.38 2.30
CA ILE A 66 1.82 8.73 1.35
C ILE A 66 1.87 9.49 0.03
N ASP A 67 2.14 8.79 -1.06
CA ASP A 67 2.11 9.36 -2.42
C ASP A 67 0.80 10.08 -2.71
N ASP A 68 -0.30 9.40 -2.55
CA ASP A 68 -1.64 9.97 -2.69
C ASP A 68 -2.66 9.22 -1.83
N ILE A 69 -3.23 9.91 -0.85
CA ILE A 69 -4.24 9.33 0.05
C ILE A 69 -5.55 8.98 -0.68
N GLY A 70 -5.79 9.60 -1.84
CA GLY A 70 -6.95 9.33 -2.69
C GLY A 70 -6.79 8.14 -3.64
N ALA A 71 -5.63 7.50 -3.68
CA ALA A 71 -5.44 6.28 -4.47
C ALA A 71 -6.29 5.14 -3.89
N PHE A 72 -6.78 4.25 -4.76
CA PHE A 72 -7.66 3.16 -4.33
C PHE A 72 -7.01 2.21 -3.30
N SER A 73 -5.70 2.08 -3.36
CA SER A 73 -4.89 1.21 -2.48
C SER A 73 -4.59 1.85 -1.12
N SER A 74 -4.54 3.18 -1.04
CA SER A 74 -4.01 3.88 0.12
C SER A 74 -4.85 3.71 1.40
N PRO A 75 -6.20 3.75 1.38
CA PRO A 75 -6.98 3.60 2.59
C PRO A 75 -6.70 2.29 3.33
N ASP A 76 -6.75 1.17 2.65
CA ASP A 76 -6.57 -0.15 3.26
C ASP A 76 -5.11 -0.40 3.68
N LEU A 77 -4.14 0.09 2.89
CA LEU A 77 -2.72 0.07 3.28
C LEU A 77 -2.50 0.85 4.58
N VAL A 78 -3.06 2.06 4.66
CA VAL A 78 -2.95 2.92 5.85
C VAL A 78 -3.60 2.28 7.05
N GLU A 79 -4.80 1.71 6.90
CA GLU A 79 -5.51 1.01 7.98
C GLU A 79 -4.66 -0.13 8.57
N GLY A 80 -4.11 -1.00 7.70
CA GLY A 80 -3.22 -2.08 8.14
C GLY A 80 -1.98 -1.59 8.89
N VAL A 81 -1.41 -0.45 8.48
CA VAL A 81 -0.29 0.19 9.18
C VAL A 81 -0.72 0.73 10.54
N LEU A 82 -1.82 1.48 10.58
CA LEU A 82 -2.30 2.15 11.80
C LEU A 82 -2.67 1.14 12.87
N ASP A 83 -3.44 0.11 12.53
CA ASP A 83 -3.85 -0.97 13.43
C ASP A 83 -2.64 -1.60 14.13
N HIS A 84 -1.60 -1.92 13.36
CA HIS A 84 -0.41 -2.55 13.94
C HIS A 84 0.38 -1.58 14.82
N LEU A 85 0.62 -0.35 14.37
CA LEU A 85 1.40 0.64 15.11
C LEU A 85 0.71 1.05 16.41
N GLU A 86 -0.62 1.25 16.39
CA GLU A 86 -1.41 1.58 17.57
C GLU A 86 -1.39 0.45 18.61
N ALA A 87 -1.54 -0.81 18.18
CA ALA A 87 -1.44 -1.98 19.05
C ALA A 87 -0.06 -2.08 19.74
N GLN A 88 1.01 -1.58 19.11
CA GLN A 88 2.36 -1.52 19.66
C GLN A 88 2.65 -0.21 20.42
N GLY A 89 1.65 0.67 20.60
CA GLY A 89 1.76 1.93 21.36
C GLY A 89 2.53 3.04 20.62
N TYR A 90 2.66 2.94 19.31
CA TYR A 90 3.23 3.99 18.47
C TYR A 90 2.15 4.98 18.03
N LYS A 91 2.57 6.22 17.82
CA LYS A 91 1.78 7.27 17.17
C LYS A 91 2.26 7.45 15.75
N THR A 92 1.35 7.85 14.86
CA THR A 92 1.66 8.17 13.47
C THR A 92 1.50 9.65 13.21
N ILE A 93 2.40 10.18 12.37
CA ILE A 93 2.27 11.48 11.74
C ILE A 93 2.15 11.21 10.26
N ILE A 94 1.07 11.67 9.65
CA ILE A 94 0.76 11.38 8.26
C ILE A 94 0.98 12.64 7.44
N GLU A 95 1.74 12.48 6.34
CA GLU A 95 1.89 13.46 5.29
C GLU A 95 1.51 12.86 3.94
N THR A 96 0.83 13.62 3.10
CA THR A 96 0.44 13.17 1.76
C THR A 96 0.99 14.10 0.69
N LEU A 97 1.65 13.53 -0.30
CA LEU A 97 2.28 14.27 -1.40
C LEU A 97 1.29 14.67 -2.49
N ARG A 98 0.12 13.99 -2.55
CA ARG A 98 -0.95 14.24 -3.53
C ARG A 98 -0.48 14.07 -4.96
N LEU A 99 0.14 12.91 -5.25
CA LEU A 99 0.77 12.57 -6.53
C LEU A 99 -0.15 12.85 -7.74
N TYR A 100 -1.42 12.45 -7.66
CA TYR A 100 -2.35 12.62 -8.79
C TYR A 100 -2.76 14.07 -9.03
N SER A 101 -2.97 14.84 -7.98
CA SER A 101 -3.53 16.19 -8.11
C SER A 101 -2.49 17.29 -8.23
N LYS A 102 -1.28 17.10 -7.68
CA LYS A 102 -0.20 18.10 -7.77
C LYS A 102 0.86 17.78 -8.81
N TRP A 103 1.06 16.49 -9.11
CA TRP A 103 2.21 16.02 -9.89
C TRP A 103 1.81 15.24 -11.14
N GLU A 104 0.52 15.30 -11.52
CA GLU A 104 -0.02 14.68 -12.75
C GLU A 104 0.36 13.20 -12.90
N ASN A 105 0.43 12.47 -11.77
CA ASN A 105 0.88 11.09 -11.69
C ASN A 105 2.28 10.86 -12.30
N SER A 106 3.22 11.75 -12.02
CA SER A 106 4.61 11.70 -12.53
C SER A 106 5.59 11.44 -11.37
N PRO A 107 5.66 10.22 -10.83
CA PRO A 107 6.54 9.88 -9.71
C PRO A 107 8.02 9.97 -10.08
N ASP A 108 8.38 9.81 -11.36
CA ASP A 108 9.77 9.85 -11.84
C ASP A 108 10.28 11.27 -12.08
N SER A 109 9.46 12.31 -11.83
CA SER A 109 9.90 13.68 -12.05
C SER A 109 10.89 14.14 -10.97
N PRO A 110 11.94 14.93 -11.33
CA PRO A 110 12.87 15.49 -10.35
C PRO A 110 12.20 16.34 -9.28
N GLU A 111 11.13 17.04 -9.66
CA GLU A 111 10.33 17.89 -8.78
C GLU A 111 9.59 17.05 -7.74
N TYR A 112 9.02 15.91 -8.14
CA TYR A 112 8.38 14.97 -7.22
C TYR A 112 9.41 14.35 -6.28
N ALA A 113 10.54 13.89 -6.79
CA ALA A 113 11.62 13.37 -5.98
C ALA A 113 12.12 14.40 -4.94
N LYS A 114 12.13 15.69 -5.29
CA LYS A 114 12.43 16.76 -4.34
C LYS A 114 11.33 16.89 -3.28
N ALA A 115 10.06 16.84 -3.66
CA ALA A 115 8.95 16.91 -2.72
C ALA A 115 8.96 15.75 -1.71
N VAL A 116 9.32 14.54 -2.15
CA VAL A 116 9.52 13.40 -1.25
C VAL A 116 10.62 13.68 -0.23
N ARG A 117 11.77 14.20 -0.67
CA ARG A 117 12.89 14.53 0.23
C ARG A 117 12.52 15.63 1.23
N ASP A 118 11.85 16.70 0.76
CA ASP A 118 11.37 17.80 1.61
C ASP A 118 10.41 17.25 2.70
N SER A 119 9.51 16.31 2.34
CA SER A 119 8.60 15.64 3.27
C SER A 119 9.35 14.76 4.29
N VAL A 120 10.40 14.06 3.86
CA VAL A 120 11.26 13.31 4.77
C VAL A 120 11.90 14.24 5.80
N ASP A 121 12.46 15.38 5.36
CA ASP A 121 13.09 16.37 6.25
C ASP A 121 12.09 16.96 7.25
N GLU A 122 10.84 17.26 6.82
CA GLU A 122 9.77 17.73 7.71
C GLU A 122 9.42 16.70 8.78
N VAL A 123 9.24 15.43 8.39
CA VAL A 123 8.94 14.32 9.30
C VAL A 123 10.10 14.09 10.28
N LEU A 124 11.34 14.14 9.82
CA LEU A 124 12.53 14.02 10.67
C LEU A 124 12.65 15.17 11.69
N SER A 125 12.22 16.39 11.33
CA SER A 125 12.23 17.55 12.23
C SER A 125 11.38 17.33 13.49
N ILE A 126 10.39 16.46 13.41
CA ILE A 126 9.49 16.06 14.51
C ILE A 126 10.10 14.93 15.36
N LYS A 127 11.24 14.39 14.97
CA LYS A 127 11.95 13.26 15.63
C LYS A 127 11.14 11.97 15.67
N VAL A 128 10.79 11.46 14.52
CA VAL A 128 10.22 10.11 14.38
C VAL A 128 11.28 9.03 14.61
N ASP A 129 10.86 7.84 15.02
CA ASP A 129 11.74 6.69 15.23
C ASP A 129 11.99 5.91 13.93
N GLY A 130 11.14 6.12 12.92
CA GLY A 130 11.23 5.52 11.60
C GLY A 130 10.20 6.11 10.64
N ILE A 131 10.35 5.82 9.35
CA ILE A 131 9.49 6.30 8.28
C ILE A 131 8.92 5.11 7.50
N LEU A 132 7.64 5.16 7.18
CA LEU A 132 6.99 4.26 6.27
C LEU A 132 6.47 5.06 5.08
N PHE A 133 6.94 4.71 3.87
CA PHE A 133 6.49 5.30 2.63
C PHE A 133 5.45 4.40 1.97
N ILE A 134 4.28 4.93 1.64
CA ILE A 134 3.19 4.22 0.96
C ILE A 134 3.05 4.77 -0.46
N ALA A 135 3.33 3.93 -1.44
CA ALA A 135 3.12 4.27 -2.84
C ALA A 135 1.64 4.18 -3.23
N ALA A 136 1.20 5.08 -4.08
CA ALA A 136 -0.16 5.08 -4.64
C ALA A 136 -0.39 3.94 -5.63
N HIS A 137 0.66 3.55 -6.34
CA HIS A 137 0.76 2.39 -7.22
C HIS A 137 2.23 1.97 -7.28
N ALA A 138 2.49 0.72 -7.66
CA ALA A 138 3.86 0.26 -7.68
C ALA A 138 4.66 0.93 -8.81
N HIS A 139 5.72 1.58 -8.42
CA HIS A 139 6.75 2.18 -9.27
C HIS A 139 8.10 2.02 -8.58
N ASP A 140 9.19 2.29 -9.30
CA ASP A 140 10.53 2.21 -8.75
C ASP A 140 10.79 3.41 -7.82
N ILE A 141 11.25 3.12 -6.61
CA ILE A 141 11.57 4.14 -5.60
C ILE A 141 13.07 4.33 -5.53
N GLU A 142 13.54 5.50 -5.95
CA GLU A 142 14.95 5.89 -5.95
C GLU A 142 15.23 7.14 -5.10
N TYR A 143 14.23 7.60 -4.32
CA TYR A 143 14.30 8.87 -3.60
C TYR A 143 15.11 8.81 -2.31
N PHE A 144 15.24 7.61 -1.73
CA PHE A 144 15.82 7.43 -0.42
C PHE A 144 17.29 7.04 -0.51
N THR A 145 18.11 7.69 0.30
CA THR A 145 19.53 7.38 0.46
C THR A 145 19.79 6.78 1.84
N GLU A 146 20.90 6.08 2.01
CA GLU A 146 21.27 5.45 3.29
C GLU A 146 21.52 6.47 4.43
N GLU A 147 21.59 7.77 4.13
CA GLU A 147 21.96 8.84 5.08
C GLU A 147 20.77 9.42 5.89
N ILE A 148 19.56 8.88 5.78
CA ILE A 148 18.36 9.46 6.42
C ILE A 148 18.40 9.36 7.96
N GLY A 149 19.22 8.50 8.54
CA GLY A 149 19.46 8.45 9.99
C GLY A 149 18.38 7.73 10.81
N VAL A 150 17.26 7.33 10.22
CA VAL A 150 16.23 6.47 10.80
C VAL A 150 15.85 5.36 9.81
N PRO A 151 15.34 4.20 10.30
CA PRO A 151 14.85 3.15 9.42
C PRO A 151 13.72 3.64 8.52
N ILE A 152 13.76 3.22 7.24
CA ILE A 152 12.69 3.40 6.26
C ILE A 152 12.21 2.04 5.78
N VAL A 153 10.92 1.94 5.50
CA VAL A 153 10.27 0.81 4.82
C VAL A 153 9.36 1.36 3.74
N ILE A 154 9.31 0.66 2.61
CA ILE A 154 8.47 1.00 1.47
C ILE A 154 7.31 -0.01 1.40
N ALA A 155 6.08 0.49 1.27
CA ALA A 155 4.89 -0.31 1.05
C ALA A 155 4.35 -0.10 -0.36
N TYR A 156 4.02 -1.20 -1.05
CA TYR A 156 3.33 -1.22 -2.33
C TYR A 156 4.14 -0.62 -3.49
N ALA A 157 5.49 -0.71 -3.45
CA ALA A 157 6.35 -0.28 -4.55
C ALA A 157 7.60 -1.16 -4.68
N TYR A 158 8.41 -0.88 -5.68
CA TYR A 158 9.67 -1.58 -5.95
C TYR A 158 10.86 -0.76 -5.45
N GLU A 159 11.87 -1.44 -4.96
CA GLU A 159 13.18 -0.90 -4.65
C GLU A 159 14.22 -1.80 -5.32
N ASN A 160 14.96 -1.26 -6.29
CA ASN A 160 15.77 -2.05 -7.20
C ASN A 160 17.12 -2.47 -6.63
N ASP A 161 17.68 -1.68 -5.72
CA ASP A 161 18.99 -1.93 -5.11
C ASP A 161 18.94 -2.93 -3.94
N ASN A 162 17.74 -3.33 -3.51
CA ASN A 162 17.49 -4.19 -2.35
C ASN A 162 18.14 -3.68 -1.05
N LYS A 163 18.24 -2.35 -0.90
CA LYS A 163 18.82 -1.69 0.28
C LYS A 163 17.79 -1.38 1.34
N ILE A 164 16.59 -0.98 0.90
CA ILE A 164 15.46 -0.60 1.76
C ILE A 164 14.40 -1.69 1.69
N PRO A 165 13.87 -2.15 2.83
CA PRO A 165 12.80 -3.13 2.82
C PRO A 165 11.58 -2.61 2.04
N ALA A 166 11.12 -3.40 1.07
CA ALA A 166 9.94 -3.14 0.27
C ALA A 166 8.96 -4.30 0.37
N ILE A 167 7.74 -4.01 0.80
CA ILE A 167 6.64 -4.97 0.88
C ILE A 167 5.69 -4.68 -0.28
N LYS A 168 5.49 -5.66 -1.15
CA LYS A 168 4.76 -5.51 -2.41
C LYS A 168 3.89 -6.72 -2.74
N ILE A 169 3.09 -6.61 -3.78
CA ILE A 169 2.34 -7.76 -4.34
C ILE A 169 3.30 -8.75 -5.01
N ASP A 170 2.98 -10.03 -4.94
CA ASP A 170 3.53 -11.02 -5.85
C ASP A 170 2.67 -11.12 -7.12
N ASP A 171 2.87 -10.18 -8.02
CA ASP A 171 2.13 -10.09 -9.29
C ASP A 171 2.30 -11.34 -10.16
N PHE A 172 3.51 -11.89 -10.15
CA PHE A 172 3.85 -13.08 -10.94
C PHE A 172 3.06 -14.29 -10.45
N GLU A 173 3.15 -14.62 -9.16
CA GLU A 173 2.46 -15.78 -8.59
C GLU A 173 0.95 -15.59 -8.64
N SER A 174 0.46 -14.36 -8.40
CA SER A 174 -0.97 -14.05 -8.47
C SER A 174 -1.56 -14.24 -9.86
N SER A 175 -0.87 -13.80 -10.89
CA SER A 175 -1.28 -14.02 -12.29
C SER A 175 -1.17 -15.49 -12.70
N TYR A 176 -0.14 -16.20 -12.20
CA TYR A 176 -0.01 -17.63 -12.38
C TYR A 176 -1.21 -18.39 -11.78
N ILE A 177 -1.62 -18.06 -10.55
CA ILE A 177 -2.79 -18.67 -9.89
C ILE A 177 -4.07 -18.42 -10.68
N MET A 178 -4.34 -17.18 -11.09
CA MET A 178 -5.50 -16.85 -11.91
C MET A 178 -5.49 -17.65 -13.23
N THR A 179 -4.37 -17.69 -13.90
CA THR A 179 -4.27 -18.38 -15.20
C THR A 179 -4.50 -19.89 -15.05
N LYS A 180 -3.98 -20.52 -14.00
CA LYS A 180 -4.28 -21.93 -13.70
C LYS A 180 -5.76 -22.15 -13.49
N HIS A 181 -6.42 -21.28 -12.71
CA HIS A 181 -7.86 -21.34 -12.50
C HIS A 181 -8.63 -21.26 -13.82
N LEU A 182 -8.27 -20.35 -14.73
CA LEU A 182 -8.90 -20.22 -16.04
C LEU A 182 -8.70 -21.50 -16.89
N ILE A 183 -7.51 -22.11 -16.86
CA ILE A 183 -7.21 -23.35 -17.54
C ILE A 183 -8.02 -24.53 -16.97
N GLU A 184 -8.15 -24.62 -15.65
CA GLU A 184 -8.96 -25.64 -14.95
C GLU A 184 -10.45 -25.51 -15.27
N LYS A 185 -10.96 -24.29 -15.54
CA LYS A 185 -12.31 -24.03 -16.07
C LYS A 185 -12.46 -24.38 -17.56
N GLY A 186 -11.38 -24.82 -18.22
CA GLY A 186 -11.41 -25.31 -19.61
C GLY A 186 -10.98 -24.28 -20.66
N HIS A 187 -10.56 -23.08 -20.25
CA HIS A 187 -10.12 -22.04 -21.19
C HIS A 187 -8.68 -22.30 -21.65
N LYS A 188 -8.51 -22.60 -22.95
CA LYS A 188 -7.22 -22.90 -23.58
C LYS A 188 -6.70 -21.76 -24.45
N LYS A 189 -7.58 -20.87 -24.88
CA LYS A 189 -7.30 -19.69 -25.69
C LYS A 189 -7.76 -18.47 -24.91
N ILE A 190 -6.82 -17.84 -24.22
CA ILE A 190 -7.04 -16.72 -23.30
C ILE A 190 -6.43 -15.47 -23.92
N ALA A 191 -7.23 -14.43 -24.08
CA ALA A 191 -6.77 -13.10 -24.47
C ALA A 191 -6.37 -12.30 -23.22
N ILE A 192 -5.37 -11.44 -23.34
CA ILE A 192 -4.88 -10.56 -22.28
C ILE A 192 -5.17 -9.11 -22.64
N ILE A 193 -5.69 -8.38 -21.66
CA ILE A 193 -5.71 -6.90 -21.70
C ILE A 193 -4.88 -6.41 -20.52
N GLY A 194 -3.68 -5.94 -20.82
CA GLY A 194 -2.71 -5.53 -19.84
C GLY A 194 -2.61 -4.01 -19.66
N GLY A 195 -1.64 -3.58 -18.85
CA GLY A 195 -1.34 -2.19 -18.60
C GLY A 195 -0.50 -1.51 -19.69
N ALA A 196 0.51 -0.78 -19.28
CA ALA A 196 1.52 -0.23 -20.17
C ALA A 196 2.74 -1.16 -20.24
N LYS A 197 3.31 -1.34 -21.43
CA LYS A 197 4.43 -2.28 -21.65
C LYS A 197 5.71 -1.99 -20.85
N THR A 198 5.85 -0.79 -20.32
CA THR A 198 6.99 -0.36 -19.52
C THR A 198 6.78 -0.58 -18.02
N ASP A 199 5.61 -1.06 -17.62
CA ASP A 199 5.22 -1.24 -16.24
C ASP A 199 5.66 -2.60 -15.71
N LYS A 200 6.20 -2.64 -14.50
CA LYS A 200 6.69 -3.87 -13.87
C LYS A 200 5.54 -4.81 -13.49
N HIS A 201 4.39 -4.28 -13.06
CA HIS A 201 3.18 -5.07 -12.87
C HIS A 201 2.77 -5.81 -14.15
N GLU A 202 2.82 -5.11 -15.30
CA GLU A 202 2.53 -5.71 -16.60
C GLU A 202 3.44 -6.89 -16.89
N SER A 203 4.77 -6.69 -16.76
CA SER A 203 5.75 -7.73 -17.06
C SER A 203 5.64 -8.93 -16.14
N ASP A 204 5.42 -8.71 -14.83
CA ASP A 204 5.32 -9.77 -13.84
C ASP A 204 4.01 -10.56 -14.00
N ARG A 205 2.86 -9.87 -14.22
CA ARG A 205 1.57 -10.54 -14.50
C ARG A 205 1.61 -11.31 -15.80
N LEU A 206 2.22 -10.75 -16.86
CA LEU A 206 2.37 -11.46 -18.13
C LEU A 206 3.28 -12.69 -17.97
N GLY A 207 4.37 -12.57 -17.20
CA GLY A 207 5.28 -13.69 -16.91
C GLY A 207 4.58 -14.83 -16.18
N GLY A 208 3.76 -14.53 -15.18
CA GLY A 208 2.95 -15.52 -14.45
C GLY A 208 1.94 -16.22 -15.36
N PHE A 209 1.25 -15.46 -16.23
CA PHE A 209 0.37 -15.99 -17.26
C PHE A 209 1.11 -16.93 -18.23
N GLU A 210 2.22 -16.49 -18.78
CA GLU A 210 3.02 -17.29 -19.74
C GLU A 210 3.52 -18.58 -19.10
N LYS A 211 3.97 -18.53 -17.84
CA LYS A 211 4.40 -19.73 -17.10
C LYS A 211 3.27 -20.75 -16.99
N ALA A 212 2.10 -20.33 -16.52
CA ALA A 212 0.96 -21.23 -16.34
C ALA A 212 0.49 -21.87 -17.67
N MET A 213 0.43 -21.06 -18.74
CA MET A 213 0.11 -21.57 -20.09
C MET A 213 1.11 -22.60 -20.57
N ASN A 214 2.42 -22.32 -20.42
CA ASN A 214 3.49 -23.23 -20.85
C ASN A 214 3.48 -24.55 -20.06
N GLU A 215 3.29 -24.51 -18.74
CA GLU A 215 3.19 -25.72 -17.91
C GLU A 215 2.00 -26.59 -18.27
N ALA A 216 0.90 -25.99 -18.76
CA ALA A 216 -0.25 -26.70 -19.30
C ALA A 216 -0.08 -27.19 -20.74
N GLY A 217 1.08 -26.97 -21.36
CA GLY A 217 1.34 -27.32 -22.77
C GLY A 217 0.54 -26.46 -23.76
N LEU A 218 0.11 -25.27 -23.36
CA LEU A 218 -0.66 -24.33 -24.19
C LEU A 218 0.25 -23.25 -24.75
N THR A 219 -0.03 -22.83 -26.00
CA THR A 219 0.76 -21.78 -26.67
C THR A 219 0.16 -20.40 -26.38
N VAL A 220 1.00 -19.47 -25.95
CA VAL A 220 0.62 -18.06 -25.81
C VAL A 220 0.60 -17.39 -27.18
N ASN A 221 -0.57 -16.93 -27.60
CA ASN A 221 -0.71 -16.17 -28.85
C ASN A 221 -0.50 -14.68 -28.59
N LYS A 222 0.65 -14.15 -28.99
CA LYS A 222 1.00 -12.73 -28.82
C LYS A 222 0.04 -11.76 -29.52
N ASN A 223 -0.71 -12.21 -30.52
CA ASN A 223 -1.75 -11.41 -31.16
C ASN A 223 -2.98 -11.20 -30.27
N LEU A 224 -3.14 -12.00 -29.22
CA LEU A 224 -4.21 -11.89 -28.21
C LEU A 224 -3.79 -11.10 -26.97
N VAL A 225 -2.71 -10.32 -27.03
CA VAL A 225 -2.24 -9.44 -25.95
C VAL A 225 -2.37 -7.98 -26.41
N GLU A 226 -3.19 -7.21 -25.72
CA GLU A 226 -3.44 -5.79 -25.98
C GLU A 226 -3.19 -4.93 -24.73
N ALA A 227 -2.69 -3.72 -24.97
CA ALA A 227 -2.53 -2.74 -23.88
C ALA A 227 -3.84 -1.94 -23.66
N GLY A 228 -4.34 -1.95 -22.43
CA GLY A 228 -5.52 -1.21 -21.98
C GLY A 228 -5.19 0.02 -21.11
N GLY A 229 -3.91 0.19 -20.69
CA GLY A 229 -3.46 1.41 -19.98
C GLY A 229 -4.16 1.64 -18.65
N TRP A 230 -4.50 0.59 -17.92
CA TRP A 230 -5.07 0.59 -16.57
C TRP A 230 -6.44 1.27 -16.41
N SER A 231 -7.12 1.65 -17.51
CA SER A 231 -8.38 2.40 -17.47
C SER A 231 -9.55 1.62 -18.09
N ARG A 232 -10.78 1.95 -17.66
CA ARG A 232 -12.01 1.37 -18.23
C ARG A 232 -12.11 1.67 -19.75
N GLU A 233 -11.84 2.91 -20.14
CA GLU A 233 -11.86 3.29 -21.56
C GLU A 233 -10.81 2.53 -22.36
N GLY A 234 -9.63 2.37 -21.80
CA GLY A 234 -8.55 1.59 -22.40
C GLY A 234 -8.91 0.12 -22.56
N GLY A 235 -9.52 -0.50 -21.54
CA GLY A 235 -10.04 -1.88 -21.61
C GLY A 235 -11.07 -2.07 -22.72
N TYR A 236 -12.03 -1.14 -22.85
CA TYR A 236 -13.01 -1.12 -23.94
C TYR A 236 -12.32 -1.06 -25.32
N LYS A 237 -11.39 -0.11 -25.51
CA LYS A 237 -10.65 0.04 -26.78
C LYS A 237 -9.80 -1.18 -27.11
N ALA A 238 -9.12 -1.75 -26.12
CA ALA A 238 -8.29 -2.95 -26.27
C ALA A 238 -9.14 -4.17 -26.66
N CYS A 239 -10.30 -4.35 -26.03
CA CYS A 239 -11.26 -5.38 -26.38
C CYS A 239 -11.67 -5.27 -27.86
N GLY A 240 -12.03 -4.06 -28.32
CA GLY A 240 -12.37 -3.82 -29.72
C GLY A 240 -11.23 -4.15 -30.70
N LYS A 241 -9.95 -3.92 -30.29
CA LYS A 241 -8.79 -4.32 -31.09
C LYS A 241 -8.62 -5.84 -31.15
N LEU A 242 -8.81 -6.54 -30.03
CA LEU A 242 -8.79 -8.00 -29.96
C LEU A 242 -9.80 -8.61 -30.94
N PHE A 243 -11.05 -8.18 -30.89
CA PHE A 243 -12.12 -8.69 -31.76
C PHE A 243 -11.89 -8.43 -33.23
N LYS A 244 -11.20 -7.34 -33.60
CA LYS A 244 -10.77 -7.08 -34.99
C LYS A 244 -9.67 -8.02 -35.47
N LYS A 245 -8.82 -8.52 -34.55
CA LYS A 245 -7.72 -9.42 -34.88
C LYS A 245 -8.16 -10.89 -34.93
N SER A 246 -8.98 -11.29 -33.97
CA SER A 246 -9.45 -12.66 -33.82
C SER A 246 -10.63 -12.73 -32.88
N THR A 247 -11.54 -13.68 -33.11
CA THR A 247 -12.58 -14.10 -32.16
C THR A 247 -12.31 -15.49 -31.60
N ASP A 248 -11.14 -16.06 -31.90
CA ASP A 248 -10.77 -17.43 -31.53
C ASP A 248 -10.11 -17.43 -30.12
N PHE A 249 -10.86 -16.95 -29.13
CA PHE A 249 -10.57 -17.05 -27.71
C PHE A 249 -11.87 -17.23 -26.93
N THR A 250 -11.78 -17.79 -25.73
CA THR A 250 -12.97 -18.09 -24.89
C THR A 250 -12.96 -17.30 -23.59
N CYS A 251 -11.85 -16.66 -23.26
CA CYS A 251 -11.66 -15.92 -22.03
C CYS A 251 -10.80 -14.67 -22.29
N ILE A 252 -11.10 -13.59 -21.56
CA ILE A 252 -10.29 -12.36 -21.54
C ILE A 252 -9.85 -12.15 -20.09
N PHE A 253 -8.54 -12.22 -19.84
CA PHE A 253 -7.96 -11.88 -18.56
C PHE A 253 -7.43 -10.45 -18.61
N CYS A 254 -8.05 -9.58 -17.83
CA CYS A 254 -7.68 -8.18 -17.67
C CYS A 254 -6.78 -8.02 -16.44
N PHE A 255 -5.68 -7.30 -16.57
CA PHE A 255 -4.73 -7.11 -15.48
C PHE A 255 -5.19 -6.08 -14.44
N ASN A 256 -6.41 -5.52 -14.57
CA ASN A 256 -7.16 -4.92 -13.48
C ASN A 256 -8.67 -4.93 -13.73
N ASP A 257 -9.45 -4.65 -12.68
CA ASP A 257 -10.93 -4.66 -12.73
C ASP A 257 -11.50 -3.51 -13.55
N LEU A 258 -10.82 -2.36 -13.61
CA LEU A 258 -11.26 -1.23 -14.44
C LEU A 258 -11.24 -1.60 -15.94
N MET A 259 -10.18 -2.24 -16.39
CA MET A 259 -10.11 -2.73 -17.77
C MET A 259 -11.15 -3.82 -18.02
N ALA A 260 -11.38 -4.72 -17.05
CA ALA A 260 -12.43 -5.73 -17.14
C ALA A 260 -13.83 -5.11 -17.31
N ALA A 261 -14.12 -4.02 -16.57
CA ALA A 261 -15.37 -3.28 -16.76
C ALA A 261 -15.50 -2.69 -18.18
N GLY A 262 -14.41 -2.20 -18.75
CA GLY A 262 -14.38 -1.75 -20.15
C GLY A 262 -14.65 -2.89 -21.14
N VAL A 263 -14.17 -4.10 -20.85
CA VAL A 263 -14.50 -5.31 -21.62
C VAL A 263 -15.98 -5.63 -21.55
N TYR A 264 -16.60 -5.53 -20.35
CA TYR A 264 -18.05 -5.71 -20.19
C TYR A 264 -18.82 -4.73 -21.05
N ASP A 265 -18.47 -3.44 -21.05
CA ASP A 265 -19.12 -2.43 -21.88
C ASP A 265 -19.06 -2.81 -23.36
N TYR A 266 -17.87 -3.20 -23.85
CA TYR A 266 -17.70 -3.59 -25.23
C TYR A 266 -18.53 -4.83 -25.60
N LEU A 267 -18.49 -5.87 -24.75
CA LEU A 267 -19.24 -7.10 -25.00
C LEU A 267 -20.75 -6.83 -25.07
N TYR A 268 -21.31 -6.05 -24.16
CA TYR A 268 -22.71 -5.68 -24.18
C TYR A 268 -23.13 -4.92 -25.44
N GLU A 269 -22.30 -3.98 -25.90
CA GLU A 269 -22.57 -3.26 -27.16
C GLU A 269 -22.57 -4.18 -28.38
N GLN A 270 -21.80 -5.29 -28.31
CA GLN A 270 -21.79 -6.31 -29.37
C GLN A 270 -22.88 -7.38 -29.17
N GLY A 271 -23.80 -7.21 -28.23
CA GLY A 271 -24.83 -8.19 -27.90
C GLY A 271 -24.28 -9.49 -27.31
N LYS A 272 -23.08 -9.46 -26.71
CA LYS A 272 -22.41 -10.59 -26.06
C LYS A 272 -22.53 -10.47 -24.55
N LEU A 273 -22.59 -11.60 -23.86
CA LEU A 273 -22.77 -11.67 -22.41
C LEU A 273 -21.46 -12.14 -21.75
N PRO A 274 -20.84 -11.30 -20.88
CA PRO A 274 -19.75 -11.74 -20.03
C PRO A 274 -20.13 -12.98 -19.20
N GLY A 275 -19.21 -13.90 -18.99
CA GLY A 275 -19.45 -15.15 -18.28
C GLY A 275 -20.26 -16.20 -19.03
N LYS A 276 -20.85 -15.85 -20.19
CA LYS A 276 -21.63 -16.79 -21.02
C LYS A 276 -21.03 -16.96 -22.41
N ASP A 277 -20.87 -15.87 -23.16
CA ASP A 277 -20.27 -15.91 -24.51
C ASP A 277 -18.74 -15.85 -24.41
N TYR A 278 -18.23 -15.08 -23.47
CA TYR A 278 -16.82 -14.96 -23.14
C TYR A 278 -16.64 -14.87 -21.62
N ALA A 279 -15.77 -15.71 -21.06
CA ALA A 279 -15.34 -15.53 -19.68
C ALA A 279 -14.49 -14.26 -19.56
N VAL A 280 -14.61 -13.57 -18.43
CA VAL A 280 -13.79 -12.36 -18.14
C VAL A 280 -13.26 -12.49 -16.72
N ALA A 281 -11.95 -12.33 -16.57
CA ALA A 281 -11.28 -12.27 -15.27
C ALA A 281 -10.61 -10.90 -15.09
N GLY A 282 -10.55 -10.43 -13.85
CA GLY A 282 -9.93 -9.17 -13.45
C GLY A 282 -8.77 -9.36 -12.48
N PHE A 283 -8.33 -8.24 -11.91
CA PHE A 283 -7.31 -8.13 -10.87
C PHE A 283 -7.60 -6.86 -10.08
N ASP A 284 -7.38 -6.83 -8.79
CA ASP A 284 -7.50 -5.81 -7.74
C ASP A 284 -8.57 -6.16 -6.70
N ASN A 285 -9.69 -6.78 -7.07
CA ASN A 285 -10.93 -6.95 -6.29
C ASN A 285 -11.50 -5.61 -5.81
N ARG A 286 -11.60 -4.62 -6.72
CA ARG A 286 -12.27 -3.36 -6.41
C ARG A 286 -13.75 -3.60 -6.11
N GLU A 287 -14.34 -2.79 -5.24
CA GLU A 287 -15.76 -2.86 -4.86
C GLU A 287 -16.70 -3.01 -6.06
N MET A 288 -16.40 -2.32 -7.15
CA MET A 288 -17.19 -2.40 -8.38
C MET A 288 -17.25 -3.79 -9.01
N SER A 289 -16.30 -4.67 -8.72
CA SER A 289 -16.27 -6.04 -9.27
C SER A 289 -17.45 -6.88 -8.81
N ASP A 290 -18.01 -6.61 -7.63
CA ASP A 290 -19.21 -7.24 -7.10
C ASP A 290 -20.50 -6.77 -7.80
N TYR A 291 -20.49 -5.54 -8.31
CA TYR A 291 -21.67 -4.92 -8.94
C TYR A 291 -21.73 -5.10 -10.46
N LEU A 292 -20.68 -5.60 -11.08
CA LEU A 292 -20.73 -6.01 -12.49
C LEU A 292 -21.74 -7.15 -12.66
N THR A 293 -22.33 -7.24 -13.84
CA THR A 293 -23.32 -8.29 -14.14
C THR A 293 -22.84 -9.15 -15.31
N PRO A 294 -22.44 -10.43 -15.05
CA PRO A 294 -22.33 -11.06 -13.73
C PRO A 294 -21.19 -10.49 -12.90
N PRO A 295 -21.16 -10.74 -11.55
CA PRO A 295 -20.02 -10.35 -10.71
C PRO A 295 -18.71 -10.94 -11.20
N LEU A 296 -17.63 -10.12 -11.16
CA LEU A 296 -16.34 -10.41 -11.78
C LEU A 296 -15.47 -11.33 -10.91
N THR A 297 -15.00 -12.43 -11.46
CA THR A 297 -13.89 -13.23 -10.92
C THR A 297 -12.58 -12.43 -11.02
N THR A 298 -11.86 -12.28 -9.90
CA THR A 298 -10.71 -11.38 -9.83
C THR A 298 -9.68 -11.86 -8.81
N MET A 299 -8.50 -11.24 -8.80
CA MET A 299 -7.50 -11.41 -7.73
C MET A 299 -7.64 -10.28 -6.72
N GLU A 300 -7.78 -10.60 -5.44
CA GLU A 300 -7.81 -9.62 -4.35
C GLU A 300 -6.40 -9.28 -3.90
N ILE A 301 -6.04 -8.01 -3.99
CA ILE A 301 -4.79 -7.49 -3.44
C ILE A 301 -4.95 -7.37 -1.91
N PRO A 302 -4.10 -8.01 -1.09
CA PRO A 302 -4.22 -7.98 0.36
C PRO A 302 -3.62 -6.69 0.95
N LEU A 303 -4.23 -5.54 0.65
CA LEU A 303 -3.69 -4.21 0.97
C LEU A 303 -3.47 -3.99 2.47
N GLU A 304 -4.43 -4.36 3.32
CA GLU A 304 -4.27 -4.27 4.78
C GLU A 304 -3.12 -5.16 5.29
N GLU A 305 -2.93 -6.34 4.71
CA GLU A 305 -1.84 -7.24 5.07
C GLU A 305 -0.48 -6.67 4.66
N ILE A 306 -0.38 -6.06 3.47
CA ILE A 306 0.82 -5.34 3.01
C ILE A 306 1.12 -4.19 3.96
N GLY A 307 0.13 -3.39 4.34
CA GLY A 307 0.29 -2.30 5.30
C GLY A 307 0.77 -2.79 6.66
N ARG A 308 0.14 -3.81 7.20
CA ARG A 308 0.50 -4.43 8.48
C ARG A 308 1.92 -4.98 8.47
N GLU A 309 2.29 -5.75 7.45
CA GLU A 309 3.64 -6.33 7.35
C GLU A 309 4.71 -5.25 7.20
N SER A 310 4.40 -4.16 6.48
CA SER A 310 5.28 -3.01 6.39
C SER A 310 5.55 -2.37 7.77
N ALA A 311 4.52 -2.25 8.61
CA ALA A 311 4.65 -1.76 9.98
C ALA A 311 5.45 -2.73 10.86
N VAL A 312 5.21 -4.05 10.74
CA VAL A 312 5.99 -5.10 11.44
C VAL A 312 7.47 -4.98 11.10
N VAL A 313 7.81 -4.90 9.82
CA VAL A 313 9.19 -4.79 9.34
C VAL A 313 9.83 -3.50 9.85
N LEU A 314 9.11 -2.36 9.78
CA LEU A 314 9.63 -1.09 10.30
C LEU A 314 9.94 -1.17 11.79
N LEU A 315 9.05 -1.75 12.62
CA LEU A 315 9.29 -1.89 14.05
C LEU A 315 10.45 -2.84 14.37
N LYS A 316 10.65 -3.92 13.60
CA LYS A 316 11.85 -4.76 13.69
C LYS A 316 13.12 -3.93 13.48
N LYS A 317 13.17 -3.12 12.42
CA LYS A 317 14.30 -2.23 12.10
C LYS A 317 14.53 -1.17 13.20
N ILE A 318 13.48 -0.53 13.72
CA ILE A 318 13.58 0.44 14.84
C ILE A 318 14.14 -0.22 16.10
N ASN A 319 13.86 -1.50 16.32
CA ASN A 319 14.36 -2.27 17.47
C ASN A 319 15.72 -2.92 17.23
N GLY A 320 16.34 -2.73 16.06
CA GLY A 320 17.62 -3.35 15.71
C GLY A 320 17.53 -4.85 15.45
N THR A 321 16.35 -5.37 15.13
CA THR A 321 16.15 -6.77 14.76
C THR A 321 16.44 -6.95 13.26
N GLU A 322 17.22 -7.95 12.92
CA GLU A 322 17.49 -8.31 11.52
C GLU A 322 16.23 -8.86 10.85
N ILE A 323 16.12 -8.61 9.55
CA ILE A 323 15.09 -9.16 8.68
C ILE A 323 15.75 -10.08 7.64
N GLU A 324 15.05 -11.13 7.23
CA GLU A 324 15.60 -12.16 6.35
C GLU A 324 15.84 -11.65 4.92
N THR A 325 14.98 -10.76 4.44
CA THR A 325 15.06 -10.17 3.10
C THR A 325 14.49 -8.76 3.10
N ASN A 326 15.00 -7.93 2.20
CA ASN A 326 14.45 -6.61 1.92
C ASN A 326 13.37 -6.65 0.81
N ASP A 327 13.24 -7.74 0.07
CA ASP A 327 12.23 -7.92 -0.98
C ASP A 327 11.14 -8.90 -0.50
N ILE A 328 10.05 -8.35 0.05
CA ILE A 328 8.95 -9.12 0.63
C ILE A 328 7.74 -9.05 -0.29
N LYS A 329 7.32 -10.23 -0.78
CA LYS A 329 6.19 -10.36 -1.70
C LYS A 329 5.02 -11.03 -1.01
N ILE A 330 3.81 -10.48 -1.17
CA ILE A 330 2.57 -11.02 -0.63
C ILE A 330 1.66 -11.40 -1.80
N PRO A 331 1.28 -12.67 -1.93
CA PRO A 331 0.42 -13.11 -3.03
C PRO A 331 -1.02 -12.63 -2.84
N CYS A 332 -1.69 -12.32 -3.95
CA CYS A 332 -3.11 -12.03 -3.97
C CYS A 332 -3.96 -13.30 -3.76
N ARG A 333 -5.21 -13.10 -3.39
CA ARG A 333 -6.20 -14.17 -3.25
C ARG A 333 -7.13 -14.23 -4.44
N LEU A 334 -7.41 -15.44 -4.93
CA LEU A 334 -8.42 -15.64 -5.96
C LEU A 334 -9.83 -15.48 -5.37
N ILE A 335 -10.62 -14.60 -5.95
CA ILE A 335 -12.04 -14.42 -5.65
C ILE A 335 -12.85 -14.90 -6.85
N GLU A 336 -13.32 -16.14 -6.75
CA GLU A 336 -14.15 -16.76 -7.78
C GLU A 336 -15.58 -16.22 -7.72
N ARG A 337 -16.11 -15.77 -8.87
CA ARG A 337 -17.48 -15.29 -9.05
C ARG A 337 -18.09 -15.90 -10.32
N LYS A 338 -19.03 -15.19 -10.98
CA LYS A 338 -19.87 -15.73 -12.07
C LYS A 338 -19.40 -15.35 -13.47
N SER A 339 -18.27 -14.66 -13.61
CA SER A 339 -17.78 -14.21 -14.91
C SER A 339 -16.82 -15.21 -15.59
N VAL A 340 -16.46 -16.28 -14.87
CA VAL A 340 -15.62 -17.38 -15.34
C VAL A 340 -16.35 -18.69 -15.10
#